data_21ff40ff4450db873963c26d073e0904
#
_entry.id   21ff40ff4450db873963c26d073e0904
#
_cell.length_a   1.000
_cell.length_b   1.000
_cell.length_c   1.000
_cell.angle_alpha   90.00
_cell.angle_beta   90.00
_cell.angle_gamma   90.00
#
_symmetry.space_group_name_H-M   'P 1'
#
loop_
_entity.id
_entity.type
_entity.pdbx_description
1 polymer ?
#
loop_
_entity_poly.entity_id
_entity_poly.type
_entity_poly.pdbx_seq_one_letter_code
_entity_poly.pdbx_strand_id
1 'polypeptide(L)'
;MSWNARQHDPEWPFDSYATNFDLALDSTALMVIDIQEGSIVKDPESELGRTHPGIVDYWNRRLCEQVLPNTRRLIESFRRRGLRVVYTRNGAMTPSGAEMSGRLRAREAPGPDRQYRGGPAFEIAANVSPTEHELVIDKPISSA
;
A
#
# COMPACT_ATOMS: atom_id res chain seq x y z
N MET A 1 -16.93 -16.76 -10.97
CA MET A 1 -16.97 -16.97 -9.49
C MET A 1 -17.59 -15.72 -8.92
N SER A 2 -18.80 -15.79 -8.35
CA SER A 2 -19.45 -14.60 -7.81
C SER A 2 -18.99 -14.37 -6.36
N TRP A 3 -18.62 -13.15 -6.03
CA TRP A 3 -18.24 -12.76 -4.68
C TRP A 3 -19.48 -12.23 -3.94
N ASN A 4 -19.62 -12.63 -2.67
CA ASN A 4 -20.73 -12.20 -1.83
C ASN A 4 -20.19 -11.83 -0.44
N ALA A 5 -20.41 -10.60 0.00
CA ALA A 5 -19.92 -10.11 1.28
C ALA A 5 -20.41 -10.96 2.46
N ARG A 6 -21.67 -11.39 2.46
CA ARG A 6 -22.27 -12.22 3.54
C ARG A 6 -21.70 -13.63 3.64
N GLN A 7 -21.05 -14.14 2.61
CA GLN A 7 -20.29 -15.40 2.69
C GLN A 7 -19.02 -15.26 3.52
N HIS A 8 -18.50 -14.03 3.62
CA HIS A 8 -17.27 -13.72 4.35
C HIS A 8 -17.52 -13.03 5.68
N ASP A 9 -18.62 -12.29 5.77
CA ASP A 9 -19.11 -11.61 6.97
C ASP A 9 -20.63 -11.73 7.02
N PRO A 10 -21.18 -12.72 7.76
CA PRO A 10 -22.63 -12.91 7.88
C PRO A 10 -23.37 -11.72 8.51
N GLU A 11 -22.66 -10.89 9.29
CA GLU A 11 -23.20 -9.71 9.94
C GLU A 11 -23.09 -8.44 9.08
N TRP A 12 -22.67 -8.55 7.80
CA TRP A 12 -22.57 -7.42 6.89
C TRP A 12 -23.90 -6.66 6.78
N PRO A 13 -23.95 -5.38 7.23
CA PRO A 13 -25.22 -4.69 7.45
C PRO A 13 -25.79 -4.01 6.19
N PHE A 14 -25.06 -4.02 5.06
CA PHE A 14 -25.40 -3.21 3.91
C PHE A 14 -25.94 -4.05 2.74
N ASP A 15 -27.23 -4.38 2.78
CA ASP A 15 -27.89 -5.08 1.66
C ASP A 15 -28.06 -4.23 0.40
N SER A 16 -28.11 -2.90 0.57
CA SER A 16 -28.32 -1.95 -0.52
C SER A 16 -27.07 -1.71 -1.39
N TYR A 17 -25.89 -2.05 -0.91
CA TYR A 17 -24.69 -1.97 -1.71
C TYR A 17 -24.54 -3.27 -2.50
N ALA A 18 -24.42 -3.17 -3.82
CA ALA A 18 -24.16 -4.30 -4.70
C ALA A 18 -22.81 -4.92 -4.34
N THR A 19 -22.81 -5.83 -3.37
CA THR A 19 -21.63 -6.56 -2.91
C THR A 19 -21.40 -7.84 -3.70
N ASN A 20 -22.35 -8.19 -4.56
CA ASN A 20 -22.26 -9.34 -5.45
C ASN A 20 -21.84 -8.87 -6.84
N PHE A 21 -20.70 -9.35 -7.29
CA PHE A 21 -20.23 -9.10 -8.65
C PHE A 21 -19.44 -10.30 -9.17
N ASP A 22 -19.47 -10.48 -10.45
CA ASP A 22 -18.66 -11.48 -11.13
C ASP A 22 -17.31 -10.85 -11.50
N LEU A 23 -16.23 -11.52 -11.07
CA LEU A 23 -14.89 -11.14 -11.49
C LEU A 23 -14.63 -11.69 -12.91
N ALA A 24 -14.66 -10.80 -13.88
CA ALA A 24 -14.20 -11.09 -15.23
C ALA A 24 -12.66 -11.03 -15.24
N LEU A 25 -12.01 -12.19 -15.31
CA LEU A 25 -10.55 -12.29 -15.16
C LEU A 25 -9.79 -11.51 -16.24
N ASP A 26 -10.33 -11.46 -17.45
CA ASP A 26 -9.74 -10.74 -18.60
C ASP A 26 -9.74 -9.20 -18.44
N SER A 27 -10.62 -8.69 -17.58
CA SER A 27 -10.74 -7.25 -17.27
C SER A 27 -10.41 -6.89 -15.82
N THR A 28 -9.82 -7.82 -15.06
CA THR A 28 -9.45 -7.61 -13.67
C THR A 28 -7.96 -7.34 -13.52
N ALA A 29 -7.60 -6.33 -12.71
CA ALA A 29 -6.22 -6.06 -12.30
C ALA A 29 -6.11 -5.99 -10.77
N LEU A 30 -4.97 -6.40 -10.23
CA LEU A 30 -4.60 -6.18 -8.83
C LEU A 30 -3.90 -4.84 -8.72
N MET A 31 -4.38 -3.95 -7.86
CA MET A 31 -3.68 -2.71 -7.53
C MET A 31 -3.04 -2.83 -6.15
N VAL A 32 -1.72 -2.69 -6.10
CA VAL A 32 -0.90 -2.66 -4.87
C VAL A 32 -0.63 -1.19 -4.53
N ILE A 33 -1.29 -0.70 -3.48
CA ILE A 33 -1.34 0.74 -3.19
C ILE A 33 -0.36 1.07 -2.07
N ASP A 34 0.66 1.89 -2.39
CA ASP A 34 1.55 2.60 -1.46
C ASP A 34 2.26 1.69 -0.43
N ILE A 35 2.55 0.43 -0.78
CA ILE A 35 3.36 -0.46 0.05
C ILE A 35 4.84 -0.17 -0.24
N GLN A 36 5.39 0.82 0.47
CA GLN A 36 6.72 1.38 0.24
C GLN A 36 7.65 1.14 1.43
N GLU A 37 8.96 1.04 1.19
CA GLU A 37 9.98 0.77 2.22
C GLU A 37 9.88 1.74 3.41
N GLY A 38 9.67 3.03 3.17
CA GLY A 38 9.55 4.04 4.24
C GLY A 38 8.28 3.93 5.10
N SER A 39 7.33 3.07 4.75
CA SER A 39 6.07 2.91 5.48
C SER A 39 5.85 1.53 6.09
N ILE A 40 6.76 0.57 5.84
CA ILE A 40 6.56 -0.81 6.29
C ILE A 40 6.76 -0.95 7.79
N VAL A 41 7.91 -0.56 8.29
CA VAL A 41 8.25 -0.70 9.70
C VAL A 41 8.27 0.68 10.35
N LYS A 42 7.54 0.83 11.44
CA LYS A 42 7.61 2.02 12.28
C LYS A 42 8.70 1.80 13.33
N ASP A 43 9.57 2.80 13.47
CA ASP A 43 10.65 2.77 14.44
C ASP A 43 10.09 2.85 15.88
N PRO A 44 10.34 1.83 16.75
CA PRO A 44 9.94 1.88 18.14
C PRO A 44 10.58 3.04 18.93
N GLU A 45 11.77 3.50 18.51
CA GLU A 45 12.49 4.60 19.14
C GLU A 45 12.06 5.99 18.64
N SER A 46 11.17 6.03 17.63
CA SER A 46 10.54 7.29 17.20
C SER A 46 9.72 7.93 18.32
N GLU A 47 9.38 9.20 18.19
CA GLU A 47 8.46 9.87 19.11
C GLU A 47 7.13 9.10 19.23
N LEU A 48 6.58 8.62 18.11
CA LEU A 48 5.38 7.79 18.11
C LEU A 48 5.60 6.47 18.86
N GLY A 49 6.75 5.82 18.64
CA GLY A 49 7.07 4.55 19.31
C GLY A 49 7.19 4.70 20.82
N ARG A 50 7.85 5.75 21.27
CA ARG A 50 7.99 6.03 22.72
C ARG A 50 6.67 6.44 23.37
N THR A 51 5.84 7.23 22.70
CA THR A 51 4.58 7.74 23.27
C THR A 51 3.42 6.75 23.12
N HIS A 52 3.43 5.91 22.07
CA HIS A 52 2.36 4.98 21.73
C HIS A 52 2.90 3.61 21.28
N PRO A 53 3.67 2.91 22.13
CA PRO A 53 4.34 1.66 21.75
C PRO A 53 3.36 0.59 21.23
N GLY A 54 2.19 0.47 21.84
CA GLY A 54 1.17 -0.48 21.40
C GLY A 54 0.65 -0.26 19.98
N ILE A 55 0.64 0.99 19.50
CA ILE A 55 0.27 1.30 18.10
C ILE A 55 1.38 0.82 17.15
N VAL A 56 2.64 1.10 17.51
CA VAL A 56 3.79 0.70 16.68
C VAL A 56 3.92 -0.81 16.62
N ASP A 57 3.77 -1.51 17.75
CA ASP A 57 3.78 -2.97 17.81
C ASP A 57 2.67 -3.60 16.99
N TYR A 58 1.44 -3.08 17.12
CA TYR A 58 0.30 -3.53 16.32
C TYR A 58 0.56 -3.33 14.82
N TRP A 59 1.04 -2.13 14.43
CA TRP A 59 1.34 -1.80 13.04
C TRP A 59 2.38 -2.76 12.46
N ASN A 60 3.53 -2.89 13.12
CA ASN A 60 4.65 -3.70 12.64
C ASN A 60 4.23 -5.17 12.52
N ARG A 61 3.59 -5.72 13.55
CA ARG A 61 3.09 -7.10 13.53
C ARG A 61 2.06 -7.32 12.42
N ARG A 62 1.05 -6.45 12.32
CA ARG A 62 0.00 -6.55 11.32
C ARG A 62 0.57 -6.51 9.91
N LEU A 63 1.49 -5.61 9.68
CA LEU A 63 2.08 -5.44 8.35
C LEU A 63 2.98 -6.63 7.98
N CYS A 64 3.89 -7.01 8.87
CA CYS A 64 4.84 -8.08 8.58
C CYS A 64 4.23 -9.48 8.56
N GLU A 65 3.28 -9.77 9.46
CA GLU A 65 2.73 -11.13 9.60
C GLU A 65 1.50 -11.37 8.71
N GLN A 66 0.78 -10.33 8.31
CA GLN A 66 -0.47 -10.50 7.57
C GLN A 66 -0.48 -9.74 6.23
N VAL A 67 -0.24 -8.42 6.24
CA VAL A 67 -0.41 -7.63 5.02
C VAL A 67 0.59 -8.03 3.94
N LEU A 68 1.89 -7.99 4.24
CA LEU A 68 2.93 -8.33 3.27
C LEU A 68 2.83 -9.77 2.74
N PRO A 69 2.68 -10.81 3.59
CA PRO A 69 2.53 -12.17 3.09
C PRO A 69 1.28 -12.38 2.22
N ASN A 70 0.14 -11.78 2.61
CA ASN A 70 -1.09 -11.92 1.84
C ASN A 70 -1.02 -11.14 0.51
N THR A 71 -0.45 -9.93 0.51
CA THR A 71 -0.21 -9.16 -0.71
C THR A 71 0.69 -9.94 -1.67
N ARG A 72 1.77 -10.53 -1.18
CA ARG A 72 2.65 -11.38 -1.99
C ARG A 72 1.91 -12.56 -2.60
N ARG A 73 1.08 -13.27 -1.82
CA ARG A 73 0.25 -14.38 -2.34
C ARG A 73 -0.70 -13.93 -3.43
N LEU A 74 -1.33 -12.76 -3.28
CA LEU A 74 -2.20 -12.19 -4.30
C LEU A 74 -1.42 -11.88 -5.57
N ILE A 75 -0.29 -11.18 -5.47
CA ILE A 75 0.59 -10.85 -6.60
C ILE A 75 0.99 -12.12 -7.34
N GLU A 76 1.51 -13.12 -6.64
CA GLU A 76 1.91 -14.40 -7.24
C GLU A 76 0.74 -15.12 -7.92
N SER A 77 -0.45 -15.04 -7.33
CA SER A 77 -1.67 -15.62 -7.90
C SER A 77 -2.08 -14.94 -9.21
N PHE A 78 -2.01 -13.60 -9.27
CA PHE A 78 -2.29 -12.83 -10.49
C PHE A 78 -1.25 -13.10 -11.57
N ARG A 79 0.04 -13.06 -11.23
CA ARG A 79 1.15 -13.36 -12.15
C ARG A 79 1.02 -14.75 -12.77
N ARG A 80 0.76 -15.79 -11.97
CA ARG A 80 0.58 -17.16 -12.47
C ARG A 80 -0.60 -17.31 -13.46
N ARG A 81 -1.55 -16.41 -13.40
CA ARG A 81 -2.72 -16.39 -14.30
C ARG A 81 -2.55 -15.45 -15.50
N GLY A 82 -1.40 -14.79 -15.62
CA GLY A 82 -1.18 -13.79 -16.66
C GLY A 82 -2.04 -12.52 -16.49
N LEU A 83 -2.54 -12.27 -15.27
CA LEU A 83 -3.35 -11.12 -14.96
C LEU A 83 -2.47 -9.93 -14.58
N ARG A 84 -3.00 -8.72 -14.76
CA ARG A 84 -2.26 -7.48 -14.52
C ARG A 84 -2.09 -7.19 -13.03
N VAL A 85 -0.87 -6.77 -12.67
CA VAL A 85 -0.57 -6.15 -11.37
C VAL A 85 -0.08 -4.73 -11.62
N VAL A 86 -0.64 -3.77 -10.89
CA VAL A 86 -0.32 -2.34 -10.98
C VAL A 86 0.05 -1.85 -9.61
N TYR A 87 1.06 -0.99 -9.51
CA TYR A 87 1.54 -0.44 -8.26
C TYR A 87 1.36 1.07 -8.21
N THR A 88 1.15 1.60 -7.02
CA THR A 88 1.27 3.04 -6.78
C THR A 88 2.34 3.33 -5.74
N ARG A 89 3.04 4.45 -5.91
CA ARG A 89 3.95 5.02 -4.92
C ARG A 89 3.51 6.44 -4.60
N ASN A 90 3.49 6.78 -3.33
CA ASN A 90 3.12 8.12 -2.86
C ASN A 90 4.33 8.79 -2.21
N GLY A 91 4.54 10.07 -2.51
CA GLY A 91 5.60 10.87 -1.91
C GLY A 91 5.97 12.09 -2.76
N ALA A 92 7.00 12.79 -2.36
CA ALA A 92 7.49 13.93 -3.11
C ALA A 92 8.12 13.51 -4.44
N MET A 93 7.92 14.29 -5.50
CA MET A 93 8.56 14.06 -6.80
C MET A 93 9.97 14.66 -6.84
N THR A 94 10.28 15.56 -5.89
CA THR A 94 11.60 16.17 -5.73
C THR A 94 12.11 16.01 -4.30
N PRO A 95 13.42 16.02 -4.06
CA PRO A 95 13.97 15.94 -2.70
C PRO A 95 13.48 17.05 -1.77
N SER A 96 13.14 18.23 -2.31
CA SER A 96 12.61 19.35 -1.54
C SER A 96 11.14 19.21 -1.18
N GLY A 97 10.37 18.42 -1.95
CA GLY A 97 8.91 18.28 -1.83
C GLY A 97 8.18 19.62 -2.04
N ALA A 98 8.78 20.55 -2.79
CA ALA A 98 8.20 21.89 -3.01
C ALA A 98 6.84 21.82 -3.72
N GLU A 99 6.64 20.80 -4.52
CA GLU A 99 5.41 20.53 -5.26
C GLU A 99 4.28 19.93 -4.40
N MET A 100 4.59 19.45 -3.20
CA MET A 100 3.58 18.88 -2.29
C MET A 100 2.71 19.98 -1.67
N SER A 101 1.47 19.66 -1.37
CA SER A 101 0.61 20.58 -0.61
C SER A 101 1.23 20.92 0.75
N GLY A 102 0.98 22.12 1.27
CA GLY A 102 1.54 22.57 2.55
C GLY A 102 1.23 21.64 3.71
N ARG A 103 0.04 20.99 3.70
CA ARG A 103 -0.36 20.00 4.70
C ARG A 103 0.51 18.73 4.65
N LEU A 104 0.83 18.24 3.47
CA LEU A 104 1.67 17.05 3.32
C LEU A 104 3.12 17.37 3.69
N ARG A 105 3.64 18.52 3.24
CA ARG A 105 4.99 18.98 3.63
C ARG A 105 5.17 19.12 5.15
N ALA A 106 4.14 19.60 5.84
CA ALA A 106 4.19 19.74 7.30
C ALA A 106 4.21 18.41 8.06
N ARG A 107 3.70 17.34 7.44
CA ARG A 107 3.68 15.99 8.05
C ARG A 107 4.97 15.23 7.86
N GLU A 108 5.71 15.53 6.82
CA GLU A 108 6.95 14.84 6.48
C GLU A 108 8.13 15.63 7.02
N ALA A 109 8.80 15.07 8.03
CA ALA A 109 10.03 15.64 8.54
C ALA A 109 11.08 15.74 7.41
N PRO A 110 11.82 16.85 7.31
CA PRO A 110 12.97 16.91 6.42
C PRO A 110 14.03 15.90 6.90
N GLY A 111 14.51 15.05 6.00
CA GLY A 111 15.55 14.09 6.36
C GLY A 111 15.72 12.95 5.34
N PRO A 112 16.67 12.05 5.58
CA PRO A 112 16.98 10.93 4.68
C PRO A 112 15.82 9.93 4.55
N ASP A 113 14.93 9.87 5.54
CA ASP A 113 13.78 8.96 5.56
C ASP A 113 12.57 9.51 4.83
N ARG A 114 12.68 10.71 4.29
CA ARG A 114 11.61 11.32 3.52
C ARG A 114 11.31 10.50 2.26
N GLN A 115 10.02 10.24 2.03
CA GLN A 115 9.58 9.57 0.81
C GLN A 115 9.61 10.56 -0.36
N TYR A 116 10.66 10.50 -1.16
CA TYR A 116 10.75 11.25 -2.41
C TYR A 116 11.26 10.37 -3.54
N ARG A 117 10.87 10.67 -4.75
CA ARG A 117 11.25 9.93 -5.96
C ARG A 117 12.77 9.85 -6.11
N GLY A 118 13.28 8.63 -6.17
CA GLY A 118 14.72 8.34 -6.19
C GLY A 118 15.36 8.13 -4.83
N GLY A 119 14.62 8.35 -3.72
CA GLY A 119 15.05 7.98 -2.38
C GLY A 119 14.62 6.55 -2.02
N PRO A 120 15.37 5.82 -1.17
CA PRO A 120 15.07 4.44 -0.82
C PRO A 120 13.72 4.26 -0.15
N ALA A 121 13.28 5.20 0.68
CA ALA A 121 11.98 5.15 1.35
C ALA A 121 10.78 5.25 0.39
N PHE A 122 10.99 5.76 -0.82
CA PHE A 122 9.96 5.88 -1.86
C PHE A 122 9.75 4.58 -2.63
N GLU A 123 10.71 3.68 -2.65
CA GLU A 123 10.63 2.45 -3.42
C GLU A 123 9.56 1.49 -2.88
N ILE A 124 8.98 0.69 -3.79
CA ILE A 124 8.07 -0.39 -3.39
C ILE A 124 8.85 -1.39 -2.53
N ALA A 125 8.19 -1.86 -1.48
CA ALA A 125 8.77 -2.82 -0.54
C ALA A 125 9.34 -4.06 -1.24
N ALA A 126 10.56 -4.46 -0.90
CA ALA A 126 11.27 -5.57 -1.54
C ALA A 126 10.45 -6.88 -1.57
N ASN A 127 9.68 -7.14 -0.53
CA ASN A 127 8.85 -8.34 -0.41
C ASN A 127 7.68 -8.42 -1.41
N VAL A 128 7.32 -7.31 -2.03
CA VAL A 128 6.20 -7.19 -2.97
C VAL A 128 6.59 -6.44 -4.24
N SER A 129 7.88 -6.40 -4.57
CA SER A 129 8.45 -5.64 -5.69
C SER A 129 7.77 -5.95 -7.03
N PRO A 130 7.59 -4.91 -7.88
CA PRO A 130 7.15 -5.08 -9.25
C PRO A 130 8.23 -5.78 -10.09
N THR A 131 7.80 -6.42 -11.17
CA THR A 131 8.67 -6.82 -12.28
C THR A 131 8.88 -5.66 -13.24
N GLU A 132 9.84 -5.78 -14.16
CA GLU A 132 10.13 -4.75 -15.17
C GLU A 132 8.96 -4.47 -16.13
N HIS A 133 8.00 -5.41 -16.23
CA HIS A 133 6.84 -5.30 -17.12
C HIS A 133 5.56 -4.81 -16.41
N GLU A 134 5.63 -4.56 -15.10
CA GLU A 134 4.48 -4.11 -14.32
C GLU A 134 4.47 -2.59 -14.18
N LEU A 135 3.29 -2.01 -14.30
CA LEU A 135 3.12 -0.56 -14.21
C LEU A 135 3.28 -0.07 -12.77
N VAL A 136 4.13 0.92 -12.58
CA VAL A 136 4.29 1.68 -11.32
C VAL A 136 3.90 3.12 -11.55
N ILE A 137 2.95 3.63 -10.78
CA ILE A 137 2.42 5.00 -10.87
C ILE A 137 2.91 5.80 -9.67
N ASP A 138 3.67 6.86 -9.93
CA ASP A 138 4.12 7.79 -8.90
C ASP A 138 3.08 8.91 -8.72
N LYS A 139 2.70 9.21 -7.49
CA LYS A 139 1.72 10.25 -7.16
C LYS A 139 2.21 11.16 -6.03
N PRO A 140 2.11 12.49 -6.22
CA PRO A 140 2.50 13.48 -5.20
C PRO A 140 1.39 13.75 -4.17
N ILE A 141 0.26 13.05 -4.27
CA ILE A 141 -0.92 13.22 -3.43
C ILE A 141 -1.42 11.89 -2.89
N SER A 142 -2.19 11.91 -1.79
CA SER A 142 -2.68 10.69 -1.14
C SER A 142 -3.77 9.96 -1.91
N SER A 143 -4.45 10.62 -2.86
CA SER A 143 -5.43 9.95 -3.72
C SER A 143 -4.78 9.34 -4.95
N ALA A 144 -5.33 8.23 -5.40
CA ALA A 144 -4.96 7.60 -6.66
C ALA A 144 -5.83 8.14 -7.79
#